data_a5ace818eb0720a1863dd60bc2b69334
#
_entry.id   a5ace818eb0720a1863dd60bc2b69334
#
_cell.length_a   1.000
_cell.length_b   1.000
_cell.length_c   1.000
_cell.angle_alpha   90.00
_cell.angle_beta   90.00
_cell.angle_gamma   90.00
#
_symmetry.space_group_name_H-M   'P 1'
#
loop_
_entity.id
_entity.type
_entity.pdbx_description
1 polymer ?
#
loop_
_entity_poly.entity_id
_entity_poly.type
_entity_poly.pdbx_seq_one_letter_code
_entity_poly.pdbx_strand_id
1 'polypeptide(L)'
;MFFPAITNQFLKDKKKALKQKKNLAVLIKIMDKLINEESLEPRYCDHPLKGNWKGYRDCHVENNWVLIYKIDKEKKQIIFVRLGTHSELFK
;
A
#
# COMPACT_ATOMS: atom_id res chain seq x y z
N MET A 1 -2.89 -1.12 -17.24
CA MET A 1 -3.48 -0.54 -16.02
C MET A 1 -4.16 -1.64 -15.20
N PHE A 2 -3.96 -1.63 -13.91
CA PHE A 2 -4.66 -2.56 -13.02
C PHE A 2 -6.01 -1.99 -12.59
N PHE A 3 -6.99 -2.86 -12.36
CA PHE A 3 -8.25 -2.48 -11.73
C PHE A 3 -8.05 -2.42 -10.21
N PRO A 4 -8.27 -1.27 -9.56
CA PRO A 4 -8.02 -1.16 -8.13
C PRO A 4 -9.13 -1.77 -7.29
N ALA A 5 -8.74 -2.38 -6.18
CA ALA A 5 -9.64 -2.84 -5.13
C ALA A 5 -9.03 -2.49 -3.77
N ILE A 6 -9.87 -2.36 -2.77
CA ILE A 6 -9.43 -2.06 -1.40
C ILE A 6 -10.14 -2.99 -0.44
N THR A 7 -9.44 -3.36 0.64
CA THR A 7 -10.04 -4.17 1.70
C THR A 7 -10.80 -3.28 2.68
N ASN A 8 -11.69 -3.88 3.45
CA ASN A 8 -12.37 -3.16 4.53
C ASN A 8 -11.36 -2.67 5.58
N GLN A 9 -10.32 -3.45 5.82
CA GLN A 9 -9.27 -3.05 6.77
C GLN A 9 -8.49 -1.84 6.26
N PHE A 10 -8.21 -1.78 4.97
CA PHE A 10 -7.56 -0.60 4.37
C PHE A 10 -8.41 0.65 4.56
N LEU A 11 -9.73 0.56 4.37
CA LEU A 11 -10.64 1.68 4.61
C LEU A 11 -10.56 2.18 6.06
N LYS A 12 -10.53 1.26 7.02
CA LYS A 12 -10.38 1.61 8.43
C LYS A 12 -9.04 2.27 8.70
N ASP A 13 -7.97 1.72 8.13
CA ASP A 13 -6.63 2.27 8.26
C ASP A 13 -6.56 3.69 7.70
N LYS A 14 -7.19 3.93 6.55
CA LYS A 14 -7.23 5.24 5.91
C LYS A 14 -7.98 6.26 6.77
N LYS A 15 -9.11 5.86 7.35
CA LYS A 15 -9.87 6.73 8.26
C LYS A 15 -9.05 7.11 9.49
N LYS A 16 -8.31 6.15 10.04
CA LYS A 16 -7.40 6.40 11.16
C LYS A 16 -6.31 7.40 10.78
N ALA A 17 -5.73 7.24 9.59
CA ALA A 17 -4.71 8.16 9.09
C ALA A 17 -5.24 9.58 8.96
N LEU A 18 -6.48 9.74 8.48
CA LEU A 18 -7.12 11.05 8.39
C LEU A 18 -7.28 11.69 9.77
N LYS A 19 -7.66 10.91 10.78
CA LYS A 19 -7.79 11.41 12.15
C LYS A 19 -6.44 11.83 12.72
N GLN A 20 -5.36 11.17 12.32
CA GLN A 20 -3.99 11.49 12.73
C GLN A 20 -3.39 12.63 11.91
N LYS A 21 -4.18 13.23 11.03
CA LYS A 21 -3.77 14.34 10.16
C LYS A 21 -2.59 13.99 9.25
N LYS A 22 -2.53 12.72 8.80
CA LYS A 22 -1.52 12.28 7.83
C LYS A 22 -1.79 12.93 6.48
N ASN A 23 -0.71 13.23 5.76
CA ASN A 23 -0.80 13.78 4.41
C ASN A 23 -1.11 12.66 3.41
N LEU A 24 -2.35 12.59 2.93
CA LEU A 24 -2.76 11.56 1.99
C LEU A 24 -2.34 11.83 0.55
N ALA A 25 -1.80 13.02 0.25
CA ALA A 25 -1.42 13.36 -1.12
C ALA A 25 -0.34 12.42 -1.67
N VAL A 26 0.66 12.08 -0.85
CA VAL A 26 1.72 11.14 -1.24
C VAL A 26 1.15 9.73 -1.43
N LEU A 27 0.26 9.30 -0.54
CA LEU A 27 -0.40 8.00 -0.66
C LEU A 27 -1.16 7.90 -1.98
N ILE A 28 -1.96 8.91 -2.33
CA ILE A 28 -2.74 8.93 -3.56
C ILE A 28 -1.82 8.88 -4.78
N LYS A 29 -0.72 9.63 -4.76
CA LYS A 29 0.26 9.62 -5.84
C LYS A 29 0.87 8.23 -6.03
N ILE A 30 1.22 7.56 -4.94
CA ILE A 30 1.79 6.20 -4.97
C ILE A 30 0.76 5.21 -5.52
N MET A 31 -0.47 5.25 -5.02
CA MET A 31 -1.53 4.35 -5.47
C MET A 31 -1.78 4.54 -6.97
N ASP A 32 -1.81 5.77 -7.43
CA ASP A 32 -2.03 6.10 -8.83
C ASP A 32 -0.94 5.52 -9.73
N LYS A 33 0.32 5.66 -9.33
CA LYS A 33 1.45 5.06 -10.05
C LYS A 33 1.35 3.54 -10.11
N LEU A 34 1.01 2.91 -8.99
CA LEU A 34 0.87 1.46 -8.93
C LEU A 34 -0.27 0.97 -9.82
N ILE A 35 -1.40 1.66 -9.82
CA ILE A 35 -2.54 1.34 -10.69
C ILE A 35 -2.13 1.41 -12.15
N ASN A 36 -1.34 2.40 -12.52
CA ASN A 36 -0.89 2.61 -13.89
C ASN A 36 0.35 1.79 -14.27
N GLU A 37 0.77 0.86 -13.41
CA GLU A 37 1.92 -0.02 -13.63
C GLU A 37 3.23 0.75 -13.81
N GLU A 38 3.33 1.91 -13.19
CA GLU A 38 4.55 2.71 -13.18
C GLU A 38 5.44 2.33 -12.00
N SER A 39 6.75 2.38 -12.20
CA SER A 39 7.70 2.11 -11.13
C SER A 39 7.71 3.24 -10.10
N LEU A 40 7.83 2.86 -8.82
CA LEU A 40 7.99 3.83 -7.76
C LEU A 40 9.45 4.27 -7.65
N GLU A 41 9.68 5.51 -7.22
CA GLU A 41 11.03 6.00 -6.96
C GLU A 41 11.68 5.18 -5.84
N PRO A 42 13.01 4.98 -5.86
CA PRO A 42 13.71 4.14 -4.86
C PRO A 42 13.45 4.55 -3.41
N ARG A 43 13.18 5.82 -3.15
CA ARG A 43 12.90 6.30 -1.79
C ARG A 43 11.66 5.67 -1.15
N TYR A 44 10.75 5.13 -1.96
CA TYR A 44 9.54 4.47 -1.45
C TYR A 44 9.77 3.01 -1.10
N CYS A 45 10.94 2.46 -1.37
CA CYS A 45 11.35 1.12 -0.96
C CYS A 45 10.34 0.01 -1.31
N ASP A 46 9.79 0.07 -2.51
CA ASP A 46 8.83 -0.95 -2.96
C ASP A 46 9.52 -2.31 -3.09
N HIS A 47 9.03 -3.31 -2.36
CA HIS A 47 9.65 -4.64 -2.33
C HIS A 47 8.64 -5.73 -1.96
N PRO A 48 8.91 -6.99 -2.37
CA PRO A 48 8.06 -8.12 -1.96
C PRO A 48 8.28 -8.48 -0.50
N LEU A 49 7.22 -8.97 0.13
CA LEU A 49 7.27 -9.43 1.52
C LEU A 49 7.55 -10.93 1.60
N LYS A 50 7.95 -11.38 2.78
CA LYS A 50 8.29 -12.78 3.06
C LYS A 50 7.45 -13.30 4.23
N GLY A 51 7.59 -14.59 4.55
CA GLY A 51 6.92 -15.20 5.69
C GLY A 51 5.41 -15.21 5.52
N ASN A 52 4.71 -14.79 6.55
CA ASN A 52 3.23 -14.77 6.55
C ASN A 52 2.63 -13.83 5.50
N TRP A 53 3.43 -12.90 5.01
CA TRP A 53 3.03 -11.94 3.99
C TRP A 53 3.53 -12.29 2.60
N LYS A 54 3.97 -13.53 2.39
CA LYS A 54 4.43 -13.98 1.07
C LYS A 54 3.31 -13.77 0.03
N GLY A 55 3.70 -13.21 -1.12
CA GLY A 55 2.74 -12.88 -2.19
C GLY A 55 2.25 -11.44 -2.13
N TYR A 56 2.56 -10.73 -1.06
CA TYR A 56 2.24 -9.32 -0.90
C TYR A 56 3.48 -8.47 -1.10
N ARG A 57 3.28 -7.18 -1.33
CA ARG A 57 4.35 -6.20 -1.44
C ARG A 57 4.08 -5.04 -0.49
N ASP A 58 5.12 -4.33 -0.09
CA ASP A 58 4.92 -3.07 0.63
C ASP A 58 5.75 -1.95 0.01
N CYS A 59 5.37 -0.73 0.31
CA CYS A 59 6.18 0.45 0.02
C CYS A 59 6.01 1.46 1.16
N HIS A 60 7.02 2.30 1.33
CA HIS A 60 7.02 3.31 2.38
C HIS A 60 6.44 4.60 1.83
N VAL A 61 5.26 4.98 2.34
CA VAL A 61 4.64 6.27 1.98
C VAL A 61 5.42 7.41 2.63
N GLU A 62 5.78 7.20 3.92
CA GLU A 62 6.66 8.06 4.71
C GLU A 62 7.52 7.15 5.58
N ASN A 63 8.44 7.73 6.38
CA ASN A 63 9.43 6.97 7.14
C ASN A 63 8.88 5.75 7.89
N ASN A 64 7.79 5.90 8.60
CA ASN A 64 7.19 4.80 9.35
C ASN A 64 5.71 4.62 9.00
N TRP A 65 5.36 4.87 7.74
CA TRP A 65 3.99 4.72 7.28
C TRP A 65 4.01 3.91 5.98
N VAL A 66 3.47 2.71 6.05
CA VAL A 66 3.66 1.66 5.05
C VAL A 66 2.33 1.27 4.42
N LEU A 67 2.37 1.08 3.11
CA LEU A 67 1.23 0.56 2.33
C LEU A 67 1.54 -0.88 1.94
N ILE A 68 0.65 -1.82 2.29
CA ILE A 68 0.73 -3.21 1.84
C ILE A 68 -0.29 -3.42 0.73
N TYR A 69 0.15 -4.01 -0.36
CA TYR A 69 -0.71 -4.28 -1.51
C TYR A 69 -0.38 -5.63 -2.15
N LYS A 70 -1.26 -6.09 -3.02
CA LYS A 70 -1.10 -7.34 -3.74
C LYS A 70 -1.54 -7.15 -5.19
N ILE A 71 -0.82 -7.78 -6.11
CA ILE A 71 -1.16 -7.75 -7.54
C ILE A 71 -1.62 -9.13 -7.96
N ASP A 72 -2.81 -9.20 -8.56
CA ASP A 72 -3.33 -10.41 -9.21
C ASP A 72 -3.21 -10.19 -10.72
N LYS A 73 -2.17 -10.79 -11.32
CA LYS A 73 -1.88 -10.59 -12.74
C LYS A 73 -2.95 -11.20 -13.65
N GLU A 74 -3.54 -12.30 -13.24
CA GLU A 74 -4.57 -12.96 -14.05
C GLU A 74 -5.80 -12.07 -14.19
N LYS A 75 -6.22 -11.45 -13.09
CA LYS A 75 -7.37 -10.55 -13.06
C LYS A 75 -7.02 -9.11 -13.39
N LYS A 76 -5.74 -8.82 -13.61
CA LYS A 76 -5.23 -7.44 -13.78
C LYS A 76 -5.72 -6.52 -12.68
N GLN A 77 -5.64 -7.01 -11.45
CA GLN A 77 -6.16 -6.30 -10.27
C GLN A 77 -5.03 -5.96 -9.30
N ILE A 78 -5.08 -4.76 -8.73
CA ILE A 78 -4.25 -4.41 -7.60
C ILE A 78 -5.15 -4.21 -6.38
N ILE A 79 -4.78 -4.84 -5.27
CA ILE A 79 -5.57 -4.81 -4.04
C ILE A 79 -4.75 -4.09 -2.98
N PHE A 80 -5.27 -2.96 -2.48
CA PHE A 80 -4.65 -2.24 -1.37
C PHE A 80 -5.16 -2.86 -0.08
N VAL A 81 -4.26 -3.45 0.70
CA VAL A 81 -4.60 -4.38 1.78
C VAL A 81 -4.53 -3.76 3.15
N ARG A 82 -3.46 -3.06 3.46
CA ARG A 82 -3.25 -2.42 4.77
C ARG A 82 -2.48 -1.11 4.61
N LEU A 83 -2.67 -0.23 5.59
CA LEU A 83 -1.96 1.03 5.69
C LEU A 83 -1.70 1.31 7.17
N GLY A 84 -0.45 1.53 7.55
CA GLY A 84 -0.12 1.78 8.95
C GLY A 84 1.37 1.83 9.20
N THR A 85 1.75 1.88 10.48
CA THR A 85 3.16 1.83 10.86
C THR A 85 3.67 0.39 10.82
N HIS A 86 5.00 0.21 10.80
CA HIS A 86 5.60 -1.12 10.86
C HIS A 86 5.10 -1.91 12.08
N SER A 87 5.06 -1.29 13.24
CA SER A 87 4.63 -1.98 14.45
C SER A 87 3.15 -2.36 14.43
N GLU A 88 2.31 -1.60 13.74
CA GLU A 88 0.90 -1.95 13.56
C GLU A 88 0.70 -3.11 12.61
N LEU A 89 1.49 -3.17 11.54
CA LEU A 89 1.31 -4.13 10.46
C LEU A 89 2.08 -5.44 10.66
N PHE A 90 3.25 -5.38 11.27
CA PHE A 90 4.18 -6.53 11.36
C PHE A 90 4.46 -6.93 12.82
N LYS A 91 3.43 -7.07 13.59
CA LYS A 91 3.56 -7.53 14.97
C LYS A 91 4.10 -8.95 15.06
#